data_89ee7b67d4471100530cfc2644f1b7e8
#
_entry.id   89ee7b67d4471100530cfc2644f1b7e8
#
_cell.length_a   1.000
_cell.length_b   1.000
_cell.length_c   1.000
_cell.angle_alpha   90.00
_cell.angle_beta   90.00
_cell.angle_gamma   90.00
#
_symmetry.space_group_name_H-M   'P 1'
#
loop_
_entity.id
_entity.type
_entity.pdbx_description
1 polymer ?
#
loop_
_entity_poly.entity_id
_entity_poly.type
_entity_poly.pdbx_seq_one_letter_code
_entity_poly.pdbx_strand_id
1 'polypeptide(L)'
;MTPSPEIENIIERAIESASSRNHEYVTIEHLLLSLITHKPFKVCLAGMQVDVDLMIGEVEAYLNGLHAIESKTPNTLPRKTNSLERVMNRGVTQVLFTGRKTVTTVDVYLSIATEGNTHAHYFLLKYGVIKSNFVDHWQRTYKGDSYSNVSESQADEILEEYTTNLTQLAREDKLEPVIGRTKEIDDIIN
;
A
#
# COMPACT_ATOMS: atom_id res chain seq x y z
N MET A 1 -12.75 10.84 -6.05
CA MET A 1 -11.57 10.63 -5.20
C MET A 1 -10.36 11.08 -6.00
N THR A 2 -9.61 12.03 -5.52
CA THR A 2 -8.43 12.56 -6.23
C THR A 2 -7.16 12.00 -5.56
N PRO A 3 -6.16 11.57 -6.33
CA PRO A 3 -4.85 11.31 -5.76
C PRO A 3 -4.33 12.57 -5.07
N SER A 4 -3.50 12.43 -4.05
CA SER A 4 -2.85 13.60 -3.47
C SER A 4 -1.87 14.20 -4.50
N PRO A 5 -1.58 15.51 -4.44
CA PRO A 5 -0.60 16.15 -5.34
C PRO A 5 0.76 15.43 -5.32
N GLU A 6 1.10 14.83 -4.19
CA GLU A 6 2.30 14.02 -4.01
C GLU A 6 2.28 12.76 -4.87
N ILE A 7 1.15 12.05 -4.89
CA ILE A 7 0.99 10.83 -5.70
C ILE A 7 0.93 11.17 -7.19
N GLU A 8 0.29 12.27 -7.56
CA GLU A 8 0.30 12.76 -8.95
C GLU A 8 1.74 12.98 -9.43
N ASN A 9 2.56 13.67 -8.64
CA ASN A 9 3.97 13.90 -8.96
C ASN A 9 4.77 12.59 -9.09
N ILE A 10 4.54 11.60 -8.20
CA ILE A 10 5.20 10.29 -8.28
C ILE A 10 4.82 9.57 -9.57
N ILE A 11 3.55 9.62 -9.98
CA ILE A 11 3.08 9.01 -11.23
C ILE A 11 3.67 9.72 -12.44
N GLU A 12 3.70 11.04 -12.47
CA GLU A 12 4.30 11.84 -13.54
C GLU A 12 5.78 11.49 -13.72
N ARG A 13 6.53 11.43 -12.63
CA ARG A 13 7.95 11.02 -12.64
C ARG A 13 8.15 9.58 -13.13
N ALA A 14 7.22 8.67 -12.84
CA ALA A 14 7.27 7.31 -13.37
C ALA A 14 7.06 7.30 -14.90
N ILE A 15 6.15 8.13 -15.41
CA ILE A 15 5.92 8.31 -16.84
C ILE A 15 7.13 8.96 -17.52
N GLU A 16 7.70 10.00 -16.94
CA GLU A 16 8.91 10.65 -17.42
C GLU A 16 10.10 9.69 -17.45
N SER A 17 10.24 8.85 -16.42
CA SER A 17 11.28 7.83 -16.33
C SER A 17 11.17 6.78 -17.45
N ALA A 18 9.95 6.40 -17.85
CA ALA A 18 9.71 5.50 -18.98
C ALA A 18 9.97 6.22 -20.31
N SER A 19 9.49 7.46 -20.46
CA SER A 19 9.68 8.27 -21.67
C SER A 19 11.14 8.55 -21.96
N SER A 20 11.94 8.91 -20.95
CA SER A 20 13.37 9.21 -21.09
C SER A 20 14.19 7.98 -21.53
N ARG A 21 13.69 6.78 -21.27
CA ARG A 21 14.27 5.50 -21.69
C ARG A 21 13.68 4.99 -23.02
N ASN A 22 12.78 5.78 -23.62
CA ASN A 22 12.05 5.36 -24.82
C ASN A 22 11.29 4.03 -24.64
N HIS A 23 10.76 3.78 -23.44
CA HIS A 23 9.95 2.60 -23.16
C HIS A 23 8.51 2.80 -23.65
N GLU A 24 7.91 1.78 -24.27
CA GLU A 24 6.52 1.78 -24.70
C GLU A 24 5.55 1.70 -23.52
N TYR A 25 6.01 1.13 -22.38
CA TYR A 25 5.18 0.88 -21.20
C TYR A 25 5.77 1.47 -19.94
N VAL A 26 4.89 2.05 -19.11
CA VAL A 26 5.19 2.37 -17.72
C VAL A 26 4.90 1.13 -16.88
N THR A 27 5.92 0.59 -16.24
CA THR A 27 5.83 -0.61 -15.40
C THR A 27 5.83 -0.26 -13.90
N ILE A 28 5.61 -1.26 -13.06
CA ILE A 28 5.65 -1.08 -11.59
C ILE A 28 7.07 -0.67 -11.13
N GLU A 29 8.10 -1.09 -11.81
CA GLU A 29 9.49 -0.74 -11.50
C GLU A 29 9.78 0.75 -11.74
N HIS A 30 9.15 1.38 -12.75
CA HIS A 30 9.20 2.84 -12.91
C HIS A 30 8.49 3.55 -11.74
N LEU A 31 7.35 3.02 -11.30
CA LEU A 31 6.64 3.55 -10.15
C LEU A 31 7.46 3.38 -8.86
N LEU A 32 8.10 2.21 -8.67
CA LEU A 32 8.98 1.96 -7.54
C LEU A 32 10.15 2.96 -7.53
N LEU A 33 10.82 3.18 -8.67
CA LEU A 33 11.92 4.13 -8.78
C LEU A 33 11.48 5.54 -8.37
N SER A 34 10.32 5.99 -8.86
CA SER A 34 9.77 7.30 -8.51
C SER A 34 9.42 7.40 -7.03
N LEU A 35 8.93 6.31 -6.42
CA LEU A 35 8.59 6.24 -5.01
C LEU A 35 9.83 6.30 -4.11
N ILE A 36 10.87 5.48 -4.38
CA ILE A 36 12.08 5.43 -3.55
C ILE A 36 12.97 6.68 -3.71
N THR A 37 12.83 7.41 -4.82
CA THR A 37 13.50 8.70 -5.03
C THR A 37 12.70 9.87 -4.45
N HIS A 38 11.45 9.66 -4.05
CA HIS A 38 10.62 10.68 -3.40
C HIS A 38 11.16 10.98 -1.99
N LYS A 39 11.48 12.24 -1.72
CA LYS A 39 12.24 12.66 -0.53
C LYS A 39 11.68 12.13 0.80
N PRO A 40 10.38 12.29 1.14
CA PRO A 40 9.84 11.76 2.39
C PRO A 40 9.95 10.24 2.49
N PHE A 41 9.70 9.52 1.39
CA PHE A 41 9.79 8.06 1.36
C PHE A 41 11.24 7.58 1.47
N LYS A 42 12.18 8.24 0.79
CA LYS A 42 13.62 7.99 0.90
C LYS A 42 14.13 8.14 2.34
N VAL A 43 13.70 9.19 3.05
CA VAL A 43 14.04 9.42 4.46
C VAL A 43 13.49 8.29 5.35
N CYS A 44 12.27 7.84 5.11
CA CYS A 44 11.68 6.70 5.83
C CYS A 44 12.51 5.42 5.64
N LEU A 45 12.88 5.08 4.40
CA LEU A 45 13.71 3.90 4.12
C LEU A 45 15.10 4.00 4.75
N ALA A 46 15.74 5.18 4.71
CA ALA A 46 17.01 5.41 5.36
C ALA A 46 16.92 5.21 6.89
N GLY A 47 15.81 5.60 7.52
CA GLY A 47 15.51 5.33 8.92
C GLY A 47 15.37 3.83 9.25
N MET A 48 15.04 3.00 8.27
CA MET A 48 15.03 1.54 8.35
C MET A 48 16.40 0.90 8.11
N GLN A 49 17.47 1.70 7.99
CA GLN A 49 18.84 1.27 7.66
C GLN A 49 18.97 0.62 6.26
N VAL A 50 18.06 0.97 5.34
CA VAL A 50 18.13 0.56 3.93
C VAL A 50 19.17 1.42 3.21
N ASP A 51 20.07 0.80 2.44
CA ASP A 51 20.92 1.51 1.49
C ASP A 51 20.10 1.93 0.27
N VAL A 52 19.44 3.08 0.40
CA VAL A 52 18.49 3.56 -0.61
C VAL A 52 19.18 3.96 -1.90
N ASP A 53 20.42 4.49 -1.82
CA ASP A 53 21.15 4.92 -3.01
C ASP A 53 21.62 3.71 -3.83
N LEU A 54 22.04 2.63 -3.17
CA LEU A 54 22.35 1.36 -3.83
C LEU A 54 21.08 0.76 -4.46
N MET A 55 19.96 0.77 -3.74
CA MET A 55 18.66 0.29 -4.25
C MET A 55 18.24 1.07 -5.50
N ILE A 56 18.33 2.40 -5.49
CA ILE A 56 18.04 3.26 -6.65
C ILE A 56 18.90 2.86 -7.83
N GLY A 57 20.23 2.75 -7.63
CA GLY A 57 21.17 2.38 -8.70
C GLY A 57 20.85 1.03 -9.35
N GLU A 58 20.45 0.02 -8.54
CA GLU A 58 20.09 -1.28 -9.07
C GLU A 58 18.75 -1.26 -9.84
N VAL A 59 17.74 -0.52 -9.35
CA VAL A 59 16.48 -0.37 -10.07
C VAL A 59 16.67 0.38 -11.38
N GLU A 60 17.52 1.42 -11.40
CA GLU A 60 17.90 2.14 -12.62
C GLU A 60 18.64 1.24 -13.62
N ALA A 61 19.61 0.48 -13.14
CA ALA A 61 20.34 -0.47 -13.98
C ALA A 61 19.40 -1.53 -14.60
N TYR A 62 18.46 -2.03 -13.81
CA TYR A 62 17.43 -2.95 -14.31
C TYR A 62 16.57 -2.31 -15.39
N LEU A 63 16.06 -1.09 -15.15
CA LEU A 63 15.23 -0.37 -16.12
C LEU A 63 15.99 -0.06 -17.42
N ASN A 64 17.26 0.33 -17.31
CA ASN A 64 18.12 0.60 -18.47
C ASN A 64 18.42 -0.67 -19.29
N GLY A 65 18.33 -1.86 -18.68
CA GLY A 65 18.50 -3.14 -19.34
C GLY A 65 17.22 -3.72 -19.98
N LEU A 66 16.08 -3.03 -19.84
CA LEU A 66 14.79 -3.51 -20.33
C LEU A 66 14.54 -3.18 -21.81
N HIS A 67 15.41 -3.67 -22.70
CA HIS A 67 15.29 -3.45 -24.15
C HIS A 67 14.01 -4.07 -24.76
N ALA A 68 13.41 -5.05 -24.10
CA ALA A 68 12.20 -5.72 -24.59
C ALA A 68 10.95 -4.83 -24.66
N ILE A 69 10.93 -3.71 -23.92
CA ILE A 69 9.82 -2.75 -23.89
C ILE A 69 10.19 -1.41 -24.54
N GLU A 70 11.31 -1.32 -25.26
CA GLU A 70 11.65 -0.13 -26.02
C GLU A 70 10.65 0.12 -27.15
N SER A 71 10.21 1.37 -27.28
CA SER A 71 9.28 1.78 -28.32
C SER A 71 9.97 1.80 -29.69
N LYS A 72 9.31 1.22 -30.68
CA LYS A 72 9.75 1.28 -32.08
C LYS A 72 9.49 2.65 -32.71
N THR A 73 8.63 3.45 -32.11
CA THR A 73 8.27 4.80 -32.57
C THR A 73 8.77 5.83 -31.58
N PRO A 74 9.66 6.75 -31.98
CA PRO A 74 10.16 7.80 -31.08
C PRO A 74 9.03 8.75 -30.68
N ASN A 75 9.13 9.31 -29.48
CA ASN A 75 8.19 10.30 -28.92
C ASN A 75 6.75 9.81 -28.70
N THR A 76 6.54 8.50 -28.56
CA THR A 76 5.23 7.96 -28.17
C THR A 76 5.07 8.03 -26.64
N LEU A 77 3.94 8.53 -26.15
CA LEU A 77 3.63 8.51 -24.73
C LEU A 77 3.52 7.06 -24.24
N PRO A 78 4.25 6.68 -23.17
CA PRO A 78 4.20 5.34 -22.64
C PRO A 78 2.81 4.96 -22.13
N ARG A 79 2.41 3.71 -22.37
CA ARG A 79 1.14 3.15 -21.90
C ARG A 79 1.32 2.52 -20.52
N LYS A 80 0.30 2.56 -19.70
CA LYS A 80 0.30 1.84 -18.42
C LYS A 80 0.19 0.35 -18.64
N THR A 81 0.97 -0.45 -17.92
CA THR A 81 0.78 -1.91 -17.90
C THR A 81 -0.43 -2.28 -17.04
N ASN A 82 -1.07 -3.41 -17.34
CA ASN A 82 -2.16 -3.94 -16.52
C ASN A 82 -1.75 -4.15 -15.04
N SER A 83 -0.49 -4.52 -14.80
CA SER A 83 0.03 -4.68 -13.45
C SER A 83 0.13 -3.34 -12.70
N LEU A 84 0.54 -2.28 -13.39
CA LEU A 84 0.55 -0.93 -12.83
C LEU A 84 -0.87 -0.45 -12.51
N GLU A 85 -1.82 -0.69 -13.41
CA GLU A 85 -3.22 -0.34 -13.15
C GLU A 85 -3.80 -1.09 -11.96
N ARG A 86 -3.49 -2.40 -11.80
CA ARG A 86 -3.90 -3.16 -10.62
C ARG A 86 -3.33 -2.58 -9.32
N VAL A 87 -2.06 -2.19 -9.31
CA VAL A 87 -1.41 -1.55 -8.16
C VAL A 87 -2.12 -0.25 -7.78
N MET A 88 -2.39 0.61 -8.76
CA MET A 88 -3.09 1.88 -8.54
C MET A 88 -4.52 1.67 -8.04
N ASN A 89 -5.27 0.78 -8.68
CA ASN A 89 -6.65 0.46 -8.27
C ASN A 89 -6.71 -0.16 -6.87
N ARG A 90 -5.73 -1.00 -6.50
CA ARG A 90 -5.62 -1.57 -5.14
C ARG A 90 -5.40 -0.46 -4.11
N GLY A 91 -4.50 0.49 -4.37
CA GLY A 91 -4.27 1.64 -3.50
C GLY A 91 -5.54 2.46 -3.28
N VAL A 92 -6.30 2.77 -4.35
CA VAL A 92 -7.58 3.47 -4.26
C VAL A 92 -8.60 2.66 -3.46
N THR A 93 -8.74 1.38 -3.74
CA THR A 93 -9.68 0.48 -3.05
C THR A 93 -9.39 0.41 -1.55
N GLN A 94 -8.11 0.32 -1.17
CA GLN A 94 -7.68 0.29 0.23
C GLN A 94 -8.07 1.57 0.98
N VAL A 95 -7.93 2.72 0.34
CA VAL A 95 -8.34 4.01 0.90
C VAL A 95 -9.86 4.10 1.07
N LEU A 96 -10.65 3.57 0.10
CA LEU A 96 -12.10 3.49 0.21
C LEU A 96 -12.55 2.67 1.43
N PHE A 97 -11.97 1.48 1.61
CA PHE A 97 -12.31 0.61 2.76
C PHE A 97 -11.91 1.20 4.11
N THR A 98 -10.90 2.07 4.16
CA THR A 98 -10.47 2.73 5.40
C THR A 98 -11.17 4.08 5.64
N GLY A 99 -12.15 4.44 4.83
CA GLY A 99 -12.89 5.72 4.95
C GLY A 99 -12.05 6.98 4.69
N ARG A 100 -10.79 6.82 4.25
CA ARG A 100 -9.90 7.95 3.93
C ARG A 100 -10.28 8.58 2.58
N LYS A 101 -9.91 9.84 2.39
CA LYS A 101 -10.25 10.59 1.16
C LYS A 101 -9.10 10.64 0.14
N THR A 102 -7.87 10.37 0.57
CA THR A 102 -6.67 10.56 -0.24
C THR A 102 -5.76 9.33 -0.21
N VAL A 103 -5.21 8.97 -1.36
CA VAL A 103 -4.18 7.93 -1.49
C VAL A 103 -2.83 8.53 -1.06
N THR A 104 -2.07 7.78 -0.26
CA THR A 104 -0.74 8.18 0.24
C THR A 104 0.37 7.31 -0.36
N THR A 105 1.63 7.72 -0.17
CA THR A 105 2.82 6.96 -0.58
C THR A 105 2.86 5.56 0.05
N VAL A 106 2.35 5.43 1.28
CA VAL A 106 2.23 4.13 1.97
C VAL A 106 1.26 3.20 1.25
N ASP A 107 0.12 3.70 0.78
CA ASP A 107 -0.87 2.89 0.05
C ASP A 107 -0.28 2.37 -1.27
N VAL A 108 0.47 3.21 -1.98
CA VAL A 108 1.19 2.83 -3.21
C VAL A 108 2.24 1.78 -2.90
N TYR A 109 3.07 1.99 -1.86
CA TYR A 109 4.06 1.02 -1.42
C TYR A 109 3.43 -0.35 -1.08
N LEU A 110 2.38 -0.35 -0.24
CA LEU A 110 1.70 -1.58 0.16
C LEU A 110 1.10 -2.32 -1.03
N SER A 111 0.62 -1.57 -2.03
CA SER A 111 0.08 -2.13 -3.26
C SER A 111 1.18 -2.78 -4.11
N ILE A 112 2.36 -2.14 -4.25
CA ILE A 112 3.53 -2.71 -4.93
C ILE A 112 4.02 -3.96 -4.18
N ALA A 113 4.17 -3.89 -2.87
CA ALA A 113 4.63 -5.00 -2.03
C ALA A 113 3.69 -6.23 -2.05
N THR A 114 2.47 -6.09 -2.51
CA THR A 114 1.51 -7.18 -2.66
C THR A 114 1.59 -7.85 -4.04
N GLU A 115 2.26 -7.24 -5.02
CA GLU A 115 2.38 -7.76 -6.39
C GLU A 115 3.60 -8.69 -6.51
N GLY A 116 3.47 -9.92 -6.00
CA GLY A 116 4.57 -10.86 -5.74
C GLY A 116 5.40 -11.31 -6.95
N ASN A 117 4.86 -11.23 -8.19
CA ASN A 117 5.52 -11.69 -9.41
C ASN A 117 6.15 -10.53 -10.21
N THR A 118 6.78 -9.57 -9.53
CA THR A 118 7.39 -8.39 -10.17
C THR A 118 8.81 -8.18 -9.67
N HIS A 119 9.65 -7.56 -10.51
CA HIS A 119 10.99 -7.17 -10.08
C HIS A 119 10.95 -6.07 -9.01
N ALA A 120 9.91 -5.23 -9.02
CA ALA A 120 9.68 -4.27 -7.96
C ALA A 120 9.55 -4.93 -6.58
N HIS A 121 8.75 -6.01 -6.49
CA HIS A 121 8.64 -6.81 -5.27
C HIS A 121 9.96 -7.47 -4.88
N TYR A 122 10.70 -8.01 -5.85
CA TYR A 122 12.02 -8.58 -5.62
C TYR A 122 12.99 -7.55 -5.01
N PHE A 123 13.06 -6.32 -5.54
CA PHE A 123 13.90 -5.27 -4.98
C PHE A 123 13.51 -4.92 -3.55
N LEU A 124 12.22 -4.80 -3.25
CA LEU A 124 11.76 -4.55 -1.90
C LEU A 124 12.24 -5.64 -0.93
N LEU A 125 12.11 -6.93 -1.30
CA LEU A 125 12.58 -8.04 -0.48
C LEU A 125 14.10 -8.06 -0.34
N LYS A 126 14.84 -7.83 -1.43
CA LYS A 126 16.31 -7.82 -1.44
C LYS A 126 16.88 -6.80 -0.45
N TYR A 127 16.27 -5.64 -0.35
CA TYR A 127 16.68 -4.58 0.57
C TYR A 127 15.99 -4.63 1.93
N GLY A 128 15.29 -5.71 2.24
CA GLY A 128 14.63 -5.91 3.54
C GLY A 128 13.44 -4.99 3.80
N VAL A 129 12.91 -4.34 2.75
CA VAL A 129 11.72 -3.48 2.86
C VAL A 129 10.48 -4.37 2.87
N ILE A 130 10.31 -5.12 3.97
CA ILE A 130 9.21 -6.03 4.16
C ILE A 130 8.02 -5.26 4.74
N LYS A 131 6.80 -5.63 4.31
CA LYS A 131 5.56 -4.95 4.68
C LYS A 131 5.39 -4.72 6.19
N SER A 132 5.65 -5.74 7.03
CA SER A 132 5.55 -5.63 8.48
C SER A 132 6.52 -4.58 9.04
N ASN A 133 7.81 -4.71 8.69
CA ASN A 133 8.86 -3.84 9.20
C ASN A 133 8.64 -2.39 8.76
N PHE A 134 8.19 -2.20 7.52
CA PHE A 134 7.90 -0.87 6.98
C PHE A 134 6.73 -0.21 7.72
N VAL A 135 5.62 -0.93 7.91
CA VAL A 135 4.43 -0.40 8.61
C VAL A 135 4.78 -0.05 10.05
N ASP A 136 5.50 -0.93 10.76
CA ASP A 136 5.93 -0.69 12.14
C ASP A 136 6.84 0.54 12.25
N HIS A 137 7.82 0.67 11.31
CA HIS A 137 8.71 1.82 11.29
C HIS A 137 7.95 3.11 10.94
N TRP A 138 7.09 3.07 9.94
CA TRP A 138 6.26 4.21 9.53
C TRP A 138 5.39 4.71 10.69
N GLN A 139 4.68 3.81 11.37
CA GLN A 139 3.84 4.16 12.50
C GLN A 139 4.63 4.79 13.65
N ARG A 140 5.85 4.30 13.93
CA ARG A 140 6.70 4.86 14.99
C ARG A 140 7.22 6.25 14.64
N THR A 141 7.56 6.47 13.38
CA THR A 141 8.20 7.72 12.92
C THR A 141 7.18 8.81 12.65
N TYR A 142 6.01 8.45 12.10
CA TYR A 142 4.98 9.40 11.64
C TYR A 142 3.67 9.29 12.44
N LYS A 143 3.74 8.88 13.71
CA LYS A 143 2.58 8.77 14.63
C LYS A 143 1.77 10.08 14.82
N GLY A 144 1.96 11.08 13.99
CA GLY A 144 1.24 12.36 13.99
C GLY A 144 0.30 12.59 12.80
N ASP A 145 0.46 11.88 11.69
CA ASP A 145 -0.28 12.21 10.46
C ASP A 145 -0.97 10.98 9.85
N SER A 146 -2.23 10.78 10.18
CA SER A 146 -3.27 10.11 9.35
C SER A 146 -3.56 8.61 9.52
N TYR A 147 -2.84 7.80 10.29
CA TYR A 147 -3.22 6.39 10.48
C TYR A 147 -3.86 6.08 11.85
N SER A 148 -4.00 7.08 12.74
CA SER A 148 -4.48 6.90 14.10
C SER A 148 -5.51 7.93 14.56
N ASN A 149 -6.34 8.47 13.69
CA ASN A 149 -7.42 9.37 14.09
C ASN A 149 -8.82 8.79 13.88
N VAL A 150 -8.97 7.50 14.14
CA VAL A 150 -10.18 7.05 14.81
C VAL A 150 -9.78 6.98 16.29
N SER A 151 -10.15 7.98 17.10
CA SER A 151 -10.02 7.87 18.55
C SER A 151 -10.78 6.61 18.99
N GLU A 152 -10.36 5.94 20.08
CA GLU A 152 -11.11 4.79 20.60
C GLU A 152 -12.62 5.10 20.67
N SER A 153 -12.97 6.32 21.07
CA SER A 153 -14.36 6.79 21.09
C SER A 153 -15.03 6.83 19.71
N GLN A 154 -14.32 7.18 18.64
CA GLN A 154 -14.87 7.15 17.26
C GLN A 154 -14.93 5.75 16.68
N ALA A 155 -13.99 4.87 17.05
CA ALA A 155 -14.05 3.46 16.70
C ALA A 155 -15.24 2.77 17.37
N ASP A 156 -15.48 3.07 18.64
CA ASP A 156 -16.63 2.58 19.41
C ASP A 156 -17.93 3.11 18.82
N GLU A 157 -18.02 4.39 18.45
CA GLU A 157 -19.19 5.00 17.82
C GLU A 157 -19.51 4.38 16.46
N ILE A 158 -18.48 4.12 15.62
CA ILE A 158 -18.65 3.40 14.34
C ILE A 158 -19.05 1.94 14.57
N LEU A 159 -18.46 1.27 15.55
CA LEU A 159 -18.82 -0.09 15.91
C LEU A 159 -20.26 -0.17 16.41
N GLU A 160 -20.71 0.76 17.24
CA GLU A 160 -22.09 0.83 17.73
C GLU A 160 -23.10 1.09 16.58
N GLU A 161 -22.72 1.86 15.54
CA GLU A 161 -23.58 2.13 14.39
C GLU A 161 -23.77 0.91 13.48
N TYR A 162 -22.70 0.09 13.28
CA TYR A 162 -22.71 -1.01 12.31
C TYR A 162 -22.68 -2.41 12.93
N THR A 163 -22.51 -2.53 14.24
CA THR A 163 -22.42 -3.81 14.95
C THR A 163 -23.22 -3.80 16.25
N THR A 164 -23.55 -4.98 16.74
CA THR A 164 -24.22 -5.15 18.04
C THR A 164 -23.25 -5.83 19.00
N ASN A 165 -22.95 -5.21 20.13
CA ASN A 165 -22.09 -5.80 21.16
C ASN A 165 -22.86 -6.89 21.93
N LEU A 166 -22.76 -8.14 21.43
CA LEU A 166 -23.44 -9.29 22.00
C LEU A 166 -23.00 -9.59 23.45
N THR A 167 -21.72 -9.30 23.78
CA THR A 167 -21.21 -9.51 25.14
C THR A 167 -21.85 -8.55 26.14
N GLN A 168 -22.09 -7.31 25.72
CA GLN A 168 -22.81 -6.35 26.54
C GLN A 168 -24.27 -6.70 26.71
N LEU A 169 -24.95 -7.10 25.62
CA LEU A 169 -26.34 -7.55 25.67
C LEU A 169 -26.51 -8.79 26.56
N ALA A 170 -25.52 -9.70 26.57
CA ALA A 170 -25.52 -10.86 27.45
C ALA A 170 -25.40 -10.46 28.92
N ARG A 171 -24.54 -9.46 29.24
CA ARG A 171 -24.40 -8.95 30.63
C ARG A 171 -25.63 -8.21 31.12
N GLU A 172 -26.38 -7.62 30.20
CA GLU A 172 -27.61 -6.86 30.47
C GLU A 172 -28.87 -7.74 30.43
N ASP A 173 -28.73 -9.09 30.31
CA ASP A 173 -29.83 -10.06 30.16
C ASP A 173 -30.79 -9.74 28.99
N LYS A 174 -30.29 -9.08 27.94
CA LYS A 174 -31.07 -8.70 26.74
C LYS A 174 -31.02 -9.70 25.61
N LEU A 175 -30.23 -10.77 25.73
CA LEU A 175 -30.21 -11.86 24.75
C LEU A 175 -31.33 -12.87 25.05
N GLU A 176 -31.92 -13.37 23.99
CA GLU A 176 -32.88 -14.46 24.10
C GLU A 176 -32.21 -15.74 24.67
N PRO A 177 -32.83 -16.47 25.60
CA PRO A 177 -32.26 -17.68 26.17
C PRO A 177 -32.09 -18.76 25.10
N VAL A 178 -30.92 -19.37 25.05
CA VAL A 178 -30.64 -20.47 24.13
C VAL A 178 -31.31 -21.73 24.62
N ILE A 179 -32.26 -22.25 23.85
CA ILE A 179 -33.01 -23.45 24.19
C ILE A 179 -32.57 -24.59 23.25
N GLY A 180 -32.17 -25.73 23.82
CA GLY A 180 -31.95 -26.99 23.09
C GLY A 180 -30.56 -27.11 22.41
N ARG A 181 -29.58 -26.27 22.75
CA ARG A 181 -28.24 -26.29 22.19
C ARG A 181 -27.15 -26.66 23.23
N THR A 182 -27.46 -27.50 24.20
CA THR A 182 -26.57 -27.83 25.32
C THR A 182 -25.29 -28.50 24.87
N LYS A 183 -25.33 -29.38 23.86
CA LYS A 183 -24.13 -30.06 23.35
C LYS A 183 -23.16 -29.11 22.67
N GLU A 184 -23.67 -28.21 21.84
CA GLU A 184 -22.83 -27.23 21.12
C GLU A 184 -22.22 -26.22 22.08
N ILE A 185 -22.87 -25.90 23.19
CA ILE A 185 -22.34 -25.02 24.25
C ILE A 185 -21.23 -25.75 25.01
N ASP A 186 -21.43 -27.02 25.36
CA ASP A 186 -20.40 -27.82 26.06
C ASP A 186 -19.16 -28.04 25.19
N ASP A 187 -19.34 -28.21 23.87
CA ASP A 187 -18.24 -28.35 22.89
C ASP A 187 -17.41 -27.06 22.72
N ILE A 188 -17.98 -25.88 23.00
CA ILE A 188 -17.29 -24.58 22.91
C ILE A 188 -16.56 -24.23 24.22
N ILE A 189 -17.05 -24.72 25.37
CA ILE A 189 -16.49 -24.42 26.70
C ILE A 189 -15.32 -25.36 27.05
N ASN A 190 -15.21 -26.54 26.46
CA ASN A 190 -14.13 -27.53 26.62
C ASN A 190 -13.02 -27.33 25.59
#